data_9d05a297133fc5eae7b982109cf6bf00
#
_entry.id   9d05a297133fc5eae7b982109cf6bf00
#
_cell.length_a   1.000
_cell.length_b   1.000
_cell.length_c   1.000
_cell.angle_alpha   90.00
_cell.angle_beta   90.00
_cell.angle_gamma   90.00
#
_symmetry.space_group_name_H-M   'P 1'
#
loop_
_entity.id
_entity.type
_entity.pdbx_description
1 polymer ?
#
loop_
_entity_poly.entity_id
_entity_poly.type
_entity_poly.pdbx_seq_one_letter_code
_entity_poly.pdbx_strand_id
1 'polypeptide(L)'
;MTSIIQDLKSRDLIAQTTDIEALDALLNEQKIALYCGFDPTADSLHIGHLLPVLALRRFQQAGHTPIALVGGATGMIGDPSFKAVERSLNSAETVAGWVESIRNQLTPFLSFEGENAAIMANNADWFGSMNCLDFLRDIGKHFSVNAMLNKESVKQRIERDDVGISFTEFAYSLLQGYDFAELNKRHGAVLEIGGSDQWGNITAGIDLTRRLHQKQVFGLTLPLVTRSDGTKFGKTEGGAVWLNAKKTSPYQFYQFWLKVADADVYKFLKYFTFLSIEEIDAIEAKDQASGTKPEAQRILAEEMTRLIHGEAALQAAQRISESLFAEDQSNLTESDFEQLALDGLPAFEVSDGINVVEVLVKTGLASSNKEARGFVNSKAVLLNGKPAEANNPNHAAERPDDACLLTDEHKRFGKYTIVRRGKRNHALLLWK
;
A
#
# COMPACT_ATOMS: atom_id res chain seq x y z
N MET A 1 9.56 12.05 28.21
CA MET A 1 9.03 11.53 26.94
C MET A 1 10.16 11.59 25.93
N THR A 2 10.36 10.55 25.16
CA THR A 2 11.37 10.50 24.09
C THR A 2 10.98 11.53 23.02
N SER A 3 11.92 12.33 22.49
CA SER A 3 11.61 13.28 21.42
C SER A 3 11.16 12.55 20.17
N ILE A 4 10.33 13.20 19.32
CA ILE A 4 9.91 12.58 18.04
C ILE A 4 11.11 12.25 17.15
N ILE A 5 12.14 13.08 17.13
CA ILE A 5 13.38 12.80 16.39
C ILE A 5 14.10 11.56 16.94
N GLN A 6 14.08 11.35 18.24
CA GLN A 6 14.68 10.18 18.84
C GLN A 6 13.89 8.89 18.55
N ASP A 7 12.54 8.95 18.56
CA ASP A 7 11.68 7.83 18.11
C ASP A 7 11.96 7.49 16.64
N LEU A 8 12.01 8.48 15.76
CA LEU A 8 12.31 8.27 14.35
C LEU A 8 13.70 7.68 14.12
N LYS A 9 14.72 8.13 14.87
CA LYS A 9 16.09 7.58 14.81
C LYS A 9 16.13 6.10 15.26
N SER A 10 15.49 5.77 16.38
CA SER A 10 15.47 4.40 16.91
C SER A 10 14.76 3.40 15.99
N ARG A 11 13.90 3.91 15.09
CA ARG A 11 13.20 3.15 14.08
C ARG A 11 13.89 3.14 12.71
N ASP A 12 15.05 3.79 12.56
CA ASP A 12 15.74 3.97 11.27
C ASP A 12 14.87 4.70 10.22
N LEU A 13 14.02 5.63 10.67
CA LEU A 13 13.07 6.36 9.83
C LEU A 13 13.61 7.69 9.28
N ILE A 14 14.86 8.04 9.54
CA ILE A 14 15.49 9.25 9.00
C ILE A 14 16.55 8.86 7.98
N ALA A 15 16.27 9.19 6.69
CA ALA A 15 17.25 9.01 5.63
C ALA A 15 18.12 10.24 5.44
N GLN A 16 17.51 11.43 5.36
CA GLN A 16 18.18 12.72 5.18
C GLN A 16 17.43 13.80 5.94
N THR A 17 18.15 14.82 6.37
CA THR A 17 17.59 16.04 6.97
C THR A 17 18.49 17.23 6.69
N THR A 18 17.93 18.41 6.63
CA THR A 18 18.68 19.64 6.39
C THR A 18 19.55 20.05 7.59
N ASP A 19 18.99 19.98 8.79
CA ASP A 19 19.66 20.27 10.07
C ASP A 19 18.93 19.56 11.19
N ILE A 20 19.47 18.43 11.62
CA ILE A 20 18.80 17.57 12.61
C ILE A 20 18.79 18.20 14.01
N GLU A 21 19.85 18.95 14.37
CA GLU A 21 19.98 19.51 15.70
C GLU A 21 19.04 20.70 15.86
N ALA A 22 19.00 21.61 14.88
CA ALA A 22 18.09 22.73 14.88
C ALA A 22 16.63 22.29 14.79
N LEU A 23 16.35 21.24 14.01
CA LEU A 23 15.00 20.66 13.90
C LEU A 23 14.55 20.02 15.22
N ASP A 24 15.41 19.22 15.87
CA ASP A 24 15.08 18.58 17.16
C ASP A 24 14.85 19.64 18.26
N ALA A 25 15.69 20.67 18.32
CA ALA A 25 15.50 21.80 19.25
C ALA A 25 14.12 22.47 19.00
N LEU A 26 13.81 22.81 17.75
CA LEU A 26 12.54 23.43 17.37
C LEU A 26 11.33 22.58 17.78
N LEU A 27 11.35 21.28 17.51
CA LEU A 27 10.25 20.35 17.82
C LEU A 27 10.04 20.15 19.33
N ASN A 28 11.10 20.29 20.13
CA ASN A 28 11.00 20.21 21.59
C ASN A 28 10.52 21.54 22.22
N GLU A 29 10.84 22.67 21.61
CA GLU A 29 10.48 24.00 22.13
C GLU A 29 9.04 24.40 21.81
N GLN A 30 8.54 24.05 20.61
CA GLN A 30 7.22 24.49 20.18
C GLN A 30 6.50 23.48 19.30
N LYS A 31 5.17 23.62 19.23
CA LYS A 31 4.34 22.87 18.29
C LYS A 31 4.40 23.52 16.92
N ILE A 32 4.67 22.74 15.90
CA ILE A 32 4.82 23.21 14.52
C ILE A 32 3.78 22.59 13.61
N ALA A 33 3.55 23.23 12.46
CA ALA A 33 2.89 22.60 11.33
C ALA A 33 3.94 21.98 10.38
N LEU A 34 3.64 20.76 9.89
CA LEU A 34 4.46 20.03 8.94
C LEU A 34 3.58 19.41 7.86
N TYR A 35 4.16 19.09 6.70
CA TYR A 35 3.36 18.49 5.64
C TYR A 35 4.07 17.36 4.90
N CYS A 36 3.25 16.54 4.24
CA CYS A 36 3.68 15.59 3.22
C CYS A 36 2.71 15.67 2.03
N GLY A 37 3.27 15.63 0.82
CA GLY A 37 2.52 15.62 -0.44
C GLY A 37 2.18 14.20 -0.90
N PHE A 38 0.97 14.04 -1.44
CA PHE A 38 0.44 12.80 -2.03
C PHE A 38 -0.15 13.08 -3.40
N ASP A 39 0.61 12.78 -4.45
CA ASP A 39 0.11 12.93 -5.82
C ASP A 39 -0.87 11.81 -6.19
N PRO A 40 -2.05 12.16 -6.71
CA PRO A 40 -3.04 11.20 -7.16
C PRO A 40 -2.60 10.56 -8.49
N THR A 41 -1.88 9.46 -8.41
CA THR A 41 -1.44 8.66 -9.57
C THR A 41 -2.34 7.47 -9.86
N ALA A 42 -3.32 7.24 -9.01
CA ALA A 42 -4.41 6.27 -9.10
C ALA A 42 -5.52 6.67 -8.12
N ASP A 43 -6.66 5.99 -8.20
CA ASP A 43 -7.80 6.15 -7.28
C ASP A 43 -7.58 5.54 -5.89
N SER A 44 -6.38 5.07 -5.58
CA SER A 44 -6.02 4.50 -4.27
C SER A 44 -4.55 4.74 -3.93
N LEU A 45 -4.29 4.89 -2.64
CA LEU A 45 -2.96 4.71 -2.05
C LEU A 45 -2.59 3.23 -2.05
N HIS A 46 -1.30 2.95 -2.03
CA HIS A 46 -0.74 1.61 -1.89
C HIS A 46 0.29 1.59 -0.75
N ILE A 47 0.78 0.42 -0.37
CA ILE A 47 1.72 0.24 0.76
C ILE A 47 2.92 1.19 0.69
N GLY A 48 3.40 1.54 -0.50
CA GLY A 48 4.51 2.49 -0.65
C GLY A 48 4.25 3.89 -0.08
N HIS A 49 2.98 4.29 0.10
CA HIS A 49 2.60 5.57 0.71
C HIS A 49 2.43 5.49 2.23
N LEU A 50 2.44 4.27 2.82
CA LEU A 50 2.17 4.13 4.25
C LEU A 50 3.21 4.82 5.12
N LEU A 51 4.48 4.71 4.77
CA LEU A 51 5.54 5.26 5.62
C LEU A 51 5.39 6.78 5.85
N PRO A 52 5.22 7.62 4.80
CA PRO A 52 4.93 9.05 4.98
C PRO A 52 3.63 9.32 5.75
N VAL A 53 2.56 8.56 5.49
CA VAL A 53 1.28 8.71 6.20
C VAL A 53 1.45 8.43 7.69
N LEU A 54 2.14 7.34 8.04
CA LEU A 54 2.40 6.97 9.43
C LEU A 54 3.36 7.95 10.11
N ALA A 55 4.30 8.53 9.37
CA ALA A 55 5.15 9.60 9.89
C ALA A 55 4.33 10.84 10.27
N LEU A 56 3.41 11.31 9.41
CA LEU A 56 2.48 12.39 9.76
C LEU A 56 1.71 12.09 11.05
N ARG A 57 1.21 10.86 11.20
CA ARG A 57 0.52 10.42 12.41
C ARG A 57 1.42 10.44 13.65
N ARG A 58 2.69 10.02 13.53
CA ARG A 58 3.67 10.09 14.64
C ARG A 58 3.92 11.51 15.08
N PHE A 59 4.10 12.43 14.15
CA PHE A 59 4.23 13.86 14.46
C PHE A 59 2.96 14.42 15.13
N GLN A 60 1.76 14.00 14.68
CA GLN A 60 0.52 14.40 15.32
C GLN A 60 0.44 13.87 16.76
N GLN A 61 0.79 12.63 17.00
CA GLN A 61 0.83 12.04 18.35
C GLN A 61 1.85 12.74 19.26
N ALA A 62 2.91 13.29 18.69
CA ALA A 62 3.88 14.15 19.41
C ALA A 62 3.35 15.60 19.64
N GLY A 63 2.14 15.91 19.17
CA GLY A 63 1.45 17.18 19.39
C GLY A 63 1.68 18.24 18.32
N HIS A 64 2.31 17.87 17.17
CA HIS A 64 2.47 18.76 16.02
C HIS A 64 1.25 18.68 15.08
N THR A 65 1.04 19.71 14.26
CA THR A 65 -0.09 19.78 13.32
C THR A 65 0.31 19.25 11.94
N PRO A 66 -0.14 18.05 11.55
CA PRO A 66 0.15 17.52 10.22
C PRO A 66 -0.76 18.12 9.17
N ILE A 67 -0.19 18.39 8.00
CA ILE A 67 -0.91 18.78 6.79
C ILE A 67 -0.73 17.66 5.76
N ALA A 68 -1.82 17.03 5.36
CA ALA A 68 -1.83 16.09 4.24
C ALA A 68 -2.16 16.88 2.97
N LEU A 69 -1.15 17.11 2.12
CA LEU A 69 -1.31 17.81 0.85
C LEU A 69 -1.65 16.83 -0.26
N VAL A 70 -2.81 16.96 -0.88
CA VAL A 70 -3.15 16.18 -2.07
C VAL A 70 -2.81 16.99 -3.32
N GLY A 71 -2.07 16.38 -4.24
CA GLY A 71 -1.55 17.02 -5.44
C GLY A 71 -2.57 17.12 -6.58
N GLY A 72 -3.67 17.87 -6.41
CA GLY A 72 -4.67 18.04 -7.48
C GLY A 72 -4.12 18.74 -8.72
N ALA A 73 -3.15 19.64 -8.56
CA ALA A 73 -2.44 20.26 -9.69
C ALA A 73 -1.21 19.43 -10.12
N THR A 74 -0.37 19.04 -9.18
CA THR A 74 0.85 18.27 -9.47
C THR A 74 0.56 16.89 -10.02
N GLY A 75 -0.54 16.27 -9.65
CA GLY A 75 -1.01 15.00 -10.21
C GLY A 75 -1.37 15.05 -11.71
N MET A 76 -1.66 16.23 -12.25
CA MET A 76 -1.85 16.43 -13.70
C MET A 76 -0.51 16.52 -14.47
N ILE A 77 0.58 16.81 -13.77
CA ILE A 77 1.92 16.99 -14.34
C ILE A 77 2.75 15.70 -14.22
N GLY A 78 2.80 15.14 -13.04
CA GLY A 78 3.53 13.91 -12.73
C GLY A 78 4.98 14.14 -12.32
N ASP A 79 5.34 13.64 -11.13
CA ASP A 79 6.71 13.70 -10.58
C ASP A 79 7.66 12.80 -11.38
N PRO A 80 8.76 13.33 -11.96
CA PRO A 80 9.75 12.56 -12.69
C PRO A 80 10.73 11.80 -11.80
N SER A 81 10.72 12.03 -10.48
CA SER A 81 11.71 11.51 -9.54
C SER A 81 11.83 9.98 -9.63
N PHE A 82 13.03 9.52 -10.02
CA PHE A 82 13.39 8.10 -10.18
C PHE A 82 12.45 7.28 -11.09
N LYS A 83 11.86 7.91 -12.10
CA LYS A 83 11.05 7.26 -13.13
C LYS A 83 11.85 7.10 -14.42
N ALA A 84 11.73 5.93 -15.04
CA ALA A 84 12.42 5.62 -16.28
C ALA A 84 11.73 6.21 -17.52
N VAL A 85 10.42 6.43 -17.47
CA VAL A 85 9.57 6.85 -18.58
C VAL A 85 8.64 7.96 -18.11
N GLU A 86 8.32 8.88 -19.01
CA GLU A 86 7.34 9.95 -18.78
C GLU A 86 5.95 9.35 -18.44
N ARG A 87 5.24 9.99 -17.51
CA ARG A 87 3.89 9.57 -17.14
C ARG A 87 2.89 10.00 -18.23
N SER A 88 1.91 9.15 -18.49
CA SER A 88 0.72 9.57 -19.24
C SER A 88 -0.04 10.63 -18.46
N LEU A 89 -0.39 11.73 -19.15
CA LEU A 89 -1.19 12.79 -18.55
C LEU A 89 -2.64 12.33 -18.41
N ASN A 90 -3.22 12.58 -17.24
CA ASN A 90 -4.63 12.27 -16.96
C ASN A 90 -5.50 13.52 -17.13
N SER A 91 -6.78 13.34 -17.41
CA SER A 91 -7.73 14.45 -17.47
C SER A 91 -7.94 15.09 -16.09
N ALA A 92 -8.31 16.36 -16.05
CA ALA A 92 -8.59 17.07 -14.80
C ALA A 92 -9.73 16.40 -14.00
N GLU A 93 -10.77 15.88 -14.68
CA GLU A 93 -11.86 15.15 -14.02
C GLU A 93 -11.37 13.84 -13.37
N THR A 94 -10.50 13.09 -14.05
CA THR A 94 -9.91 11.86 -13.52
C THR A 94 -9.10 12.16 -12.26
N VAL A 95 -8.24 13.18 -12.32
CA VAL A 95 -7.41 13.58 -11.18
C VAL A 95 -8.28 14.07 -10.03
N ALA A 96 -9.32 14.87 -10.28
CA ALA A 96 -10.25 15.33 -9.24
C ALA A 96 -10.95 14.17 -8.52
N GLY A 97 -11.40 13.14 -9.24
CA GLY A 97 -11.97 11.93 -8.66
C GLY A 97 -10.95 11.17 -7.79
N TRP A 98 -9.70 11.09 -8.21
CA TRP A 98 -8.64 10.46 -7.42
C TRP A 98 -8.25 11.27 -6.18
N VAL A 99 -8.24 12.60 -6.27
CA VAL A 99 -8.04 13.50 -5.12
C VAL A 99 -9.02 13.16 -4.02
N GLU A 100 -10.31 13.06 -4.33
CA GLU A 100 -11.34 12.76 -3.34
C GLU A 100 -11.15 11.35 -2.74
N SER A 101 -10.81 10.36 -3.57
CA SER A 101 -10.52 9.00 -3.10
C SER A 101 -9.33 8.95 -2.15
N ILE A 102 -8.25 9.69 -2.43
CA ILE A 102 -7.06 9.76 -1.58
C ILE A 102 -7.35 10.50 -0.28
N ARG A 103 -8.09 11.61 -0.31
CA ARG A 103 -8.55 12.31 0.89
C ARG A 103 -9.28 11.38 1.84
N ASN A 104 -10.25 10.63 1.31
CA ASN A 104 -11.02 9.66 2.10
C ASN A 104 -10.14 8.54 2.70
N GLN A 105 -9.08 8.12 2.00
CA GLN A 105 -8.15 7.12 2.50
C GLN A 105 -7.15 7.67 3.52
N LEU A 106 -6.80 8.95 3.46
CA LEU A 106 -5.92 9.61 4.45
C LEU A 106 -6.63 9.94 5.76
N THR A 107 -7.94 10.23 5.70
CA THR A 107 -8.75 10.64 6.84
C THR A 107 -8.66 9.70 8.06
N PRO A 108 -8.71 8.36 7.93
CA PRO A 108 -8.64 7.46 9.09
C PRO A 108 -7.28 7.45 9.81
N PHE A 109 -6.23 7.96 9.19
CA PHE A 109 -4.90 7.97 9.79
C PHE A 109 -4.64 9.16 10.70
N LEU A 110 -5.36 10.25 10.51
CA LEU A 110 -5.12 11.54 11.17
C LEU A 110 -6.36 11.97 11.95
N SER A 111 -6.15 12.67 13.06
CA SER A 111 -7.24 13.31 13.79
C SER A 111 -7.48 14.71 13.23
N PHE A 112 -8.73 15.02 12.91
CA PHE A 112 -9.17 16.35 12.45
C PHE A 112 -9.84 17.15 13.56
N GLU A 113 -9.66 16.72 14.81
CA GLU A 113 -10.20 17.36 16.01
C GLU A 113 -9.07 17.65 16.99
N GLY A 114 -9.31 18.61 17.91
CA GLY A 114 -8.35 18.99 18.95
C GLY A 114 -7.42 20.14 18.54
N GLU A 115 -6.48 20.47 19.42
CA GLU A 115 -5.59 21.64 19.27
C GLU A 115 -4.59 21.49 18.10
N ASN A 116 -4.21 20.26 17.79
CA ASN A 116 -3.31 19.91 16.68
C ASN A 116 -4.04 19.11 15.58
N ALA A 117 -5.31 19.49 15.34
CA ALA A 117 -6.11 18.90 14.28
C ALA A 117 -5.37 18.91 12.94
N ALA A 118 -5.41 17.80 12.22
CA ALA A 118 -4.80 17.70 10.89
C ALA A 118 -5.48 18.65 9.89
N ILE A 119 -4.72 19.07 8.90
CA ILE A 119 -5.22 19.89 7.79
C ILE A 119 -5.16 19.06 6.52
N MET A 120 -6.27 19.02 5.78
CA MET A 120 -6.30 18.45 4.43
C MET A 120 -6.21 19.60 3.43
N ALA A 121 -5.14 19.67 2.66
CA ALA A 121 -4.91 20.69 1.66
C ALA A 121 -4.90 20.09 0.24
N ASN A 122 -5.21 20.92 -0.77
CA ASN A 122 -5.14 20.57 -2.17
C ASN A 122 -4.39 21.67 -2.94
N ASN A 123 -3.31 21.34 -3.63
CA ASN A 123 -2.54 22.36 -4.35
C ASN A 123 -3.27 22.94 -5.58
N ALA A 124 -4.35 22.33 -6.04
CA ALA A 124 -5.23 22.95 -7.03
C ALA A 124 -5.85 24.26 -6.52
N ASP A 125 -5.95 24.47 -5.20
CA ASP A 125 -6.54 25.68 -4.61
C ASP A 125 -5.69 26.95 -4.84
N TRP A 126 -4.40 26.80 -5.11
CA TRP A 126 -3.54 27.94 -5.44
C TRP A 126 -3.05 27.93 -6.87
N PHE A 127 -2.83 26.77 -7.48
CA PHE A 127 -2.45 26.72 -8.88
C PHE A 127 -3.61 26.98 -9.84
N GLY A 128 -4.84 26.63 -9.48
CA GLY A 128 -6.02 26.77 -10.35
C GLY A 128 -6.35 28.21 -10.76
N SER A 129 -5.96 29.19 -9.93
CA SER A 129 -6.14 30.62 -10.20
C SER A 129 -4.88 31.34 -10.71
N MET A 130 -3.72 30.67 -10.69
CA MET A 130 -2.45 31.25 -11.07
C MET A 130 -2.27 31.23 -12.59
N ASN A 131 -2.04 32.40 -13.19
CA ASN A 131 -1.72 32.42 -14.62
C ASN A 131 -0.25 32.12 -14.90
N CYS A 132 0.03 31.69 -16.10
CA CYS A 132 1.37 31.27 -16.52
C CYS A 132 2.44 32.35 -16.38
N LEU A 133 2.11 33.64 -16.67
CA LEU A 133 3.06 34.74 -16.58
C LEU A 133 3.41 35.05 -15.13
N ASP A 134 2.43 35.00 -14.22
CA ASP A 134 2.68 35.18 -12.79
C ASP A 134 3.54 34.04 -12.23
N PHE A 135 3.28 32.81 -12.62
CA PHE A 135 4.10 31.66 -12.24
C PHE A 135 5.56 31.82 -12.68
N LEU A 136 5.80 32.16 -13.94
CA LEU A 136 7.16 32.35 -14.46
C LEU A 136 7.86 33.55 -13.81
N ARG A 137 7.15 34.70 -13.67
CA ARG A 137 7.70 35.92 -13.11
C ARG A 137 8.02 35.81 -11.63
N ASP A 138 7.09 35.26 -10.82
CA ASP A 138 7.17 35.35 -9.38
C ASP A 138 7.80 34.11 -8.73
N ILE A 139 7.67 32.95 -9.39
CA ILE A 139 8.23 31.68 -8.90
C ILE A 139 9.43 31.26 -9.76
N GLY A 140 9.26 31.17 -11.08
CA GLY A 140 10.29 30.67 -12.00
C GLY A 140 11.63 31.41 -11.89
N LYS A 141 11.61 32.74 -11.69
CA LYS A 141 12.82 33.56 -11.54
C LYS A 141 13.73 33.12 -10.37
N HIS A 142 13.21 32.40 -9.40
CA HIS A 142 13.98 31.94 -8.25
C HIS A 142 14.70 30.60 -8.47
N PHE A 143 14.41 29.92 -9.59
CA PHE A 143 15.01 28.63 -9.94
C PHE A 143 16.10 28.79 -11.00
N SER A 144 17.30 28.34 -10.67
CA SER A 144 18.40 28.30 -11.64
C SER A 144 18.29 27.03 -12.51
N VAL A 145 18.23 27.20 -13.83
CA VAL A 145 18.20 26.07 -14.77
C VAL A 145 19.45 25.18 -14.59
N ASN A 146 20.62 25.75 -14.34
CA ASN A 146 21.83 24.97 -14.09
C ASN A 146 21.72 24.12 -12.82
N ALA A 147 21.11 24.65 -11.75
CA ALA A 147 20.88 23.89 -10.53
C ALA A 147 19.84 22.77 -10.74
N MET A 148 18.80 23.03 -11.54
CA MET A 148 17.79 22.04 -11.89
C MET A 148 18.36 20.89 -12.73
N LEU A 149 19.19 21.21 -13.73
CA LEU A 149 19.89 20.23 -14.58
C LEU A 149 20.86 19.33 -13.77
N ASN A 150 21.39 19.87 -12.67
CA ASN A 150 22.30 19.13 -11.78
C ASN A 150 21.61 18.20 -10.78
N LYS A 151 20.27 18.21 -10.69
CA LYS A 151 19.53 17.25 -9.85
C LYS A 151 19.72 15.83 -10.39
N GLU A 152 19.96 14.87 -9.50
CA GLU A 152 20.23 13.46 -9.88
C GLU A 152 19.10 12.87 -10.72
N SER A 153 17.84 13.12 -10.34
CA SER A 153 16.67 12.66 -11.08
C SER A 153 16.58 13.22 -12.51
N VAL A 154 17.07 14.42 -12.73
CA VAL A 154 17.10 15.07 -14.05
C VAL A 154 18.28 14.56 -14.86
N LYS A 155 19.48 14.47 -14.29
CA LYS A 155 20.68 13.93 -14.94
C LYS A 155 20.45 12.54 -15.50
N GLN A 156 19.91 11.63 -14.69
CA GLN A 156 19.62 10.25 -15.10
C GLN A 156 18.68 10.16 -16.31
N ARG A 157 17.83 11.17 -16.54
CA ARG A 157 16.93 11.23 -17.69
C ARG A 157 17.62 11.85 -18.92
N ILE A 158 18.40 12.90 -18.75
CA ILE A 158 19.10 13.59 -19.84
C ILE A 158 20.24 12.75 -20.41
N GLU A 159 20.93 11.96 -19.57
CA GLU A 159 22.04 11.09 -19.99
C GLU A 159 21.60 9.83 -20.76
N ARG A 160 20.29 9.61 -20.91
CA ARG A 160 19.75 8.51 -21.72
C ARG A 160 19.48 9.00 -23.14
N ASP A 161 20.04 8.32 -24.13
CA ASP A 161 19.90 8.67 -25.53
C ASP A 161 18.48 8.51 -26.11
N ASP A 162 17.63 7.73 -25.44
CA ASP A 162 16.31 7.31 -25.94
C ASP A 162 15.10 7.97 -25.26
N VAL A 163 15.29 8.57 -24.08
CA VAL A 163 14.18 9.07 -23.26
C VAL A 163 14.54 10.38 -22.57
N GLY A 164 14.44 11.50 -23.25
CA GLY A 164 14.64 12.83 -22.65
C GLY A 164 13.68 13.11 -21.48
N ILE A 165 13.67 14.35 -21.01
CA ILE A 165 12.71 14.88 -20.04
C ILE A 165 11.91 15.99 -20.72
N SER A 166 10.58 15.95 -20.63
CA SER A 166 9.75 17.05 -21.13
C SER A 166 9.87 18.29 -20.25
N PHE A 167 9.58 19.47 -20.80
CA PHE A 167 9.52 20.69 -20.01
C PHE A 167 8.49 20.57 -18.86
N THR A 168 7.40 19.85 -19.09
CA THR A 168 6.36 19.59 -18.09
C THR A 168 6.93 18.87 -16.87
N GLU A 169 7.59 17.72 -17.07
CA GLU A 169 8.26 16.99 -15.99
C GLU A 169 9.41 17.79 -15.36
N PHE A 170 10.20 18.49 -16.18
CA PHE A 170 11.30 19.32 -15.71
C PHE A 170 10.83 20.43 -14.75
N ALA A 171 9.67 21.04 -15.05
CA ALA A 171 9.07 22.10 -14.24
C ALA A 171 8.41 21.59 -12.94
N TYR A 172 8.21 20.27 -12.77
CA TYR A 172 7.54 19.71 -11.59
C TYR A 172 8.12 20.22 -10.27
N SER A 173 9.44 20.28 -10.16
CA SER A 173 10.09 20.72 -8.93
C SER A 173 9.81 22.19 -8.54
N LEU A 174 9.35 23.02 -9.49
CA LEU A 174 8.90 24.38 -9.22
C LEU A 174 7.54 24.37 -8.52
N LEU A 175 6.67 23.45 -8.94
CA LEU A 175 5.33 23.31 -8.37
C LEU A 175 5.42 22.84 -6.92
N GLN A 176 6.10 21.73 -6.65
CA GLN A 176 6.29 21.22 -5.29
C GLN A 176 7.06 22.23 -4.42
N GLY A 177 8.05 22.95 -4.99
CA GLY A 177 8.75 24.00 -4.27
C GLY A 177 7.80 25.14 -3.85
N TYR A 178 6.86 25.52 -4.69
CA TYR A 178 5.86 26.52 -4.37
C TYR A 178 4.83 26.04 -3.37
N ASP A 179 4.49 24.76 -3.38
CA ASP A 179 3.61 24.16 -2.34
C ASP A 179 4.15 24.44 -0.95
N PHE A 180 5.46 24.27 -0.72
CA PHE A 180 6.05 24.57 0.59
C PHE A 180 5.90 26.05 0.96
N ALA A 181 6.22 26.97 0.05
CA ALA A 181 6.07 28.38 0.30
C ALA A 181 4.61 28.75 0.61
N GLU A 182 3.65 28.23 -0.15
CA GLU A 182 2.25 28.54 0.04
C GLU A 182 1.70 27.93 1.35
N LEU A 183 2.09 26.71 1.70
CA LEU A 183 1.72 26.10 2.99
C LEU A 183 2.39 26.80 4.17
N ASN A 184 3.62 27.29 4.02
CA ASN A 184 4.25 28.13 5.04
C ASN A 184 3.47 29.43 5.24
N LYS A 185 3.03 30.09 4.17
CA LYS A 185 2.26 31.31 4.21
C LYS A 185 0.86 31.11 4.82
N ARG A 186 0.14 30.06 4.40
CA ARG A 186 -1.26 29.81 4.80
C ARG A 186 -1.39 29.17 6.16
N HIS A 187 -0.49 28.24 6.50
CA HIS A 187 -0.62 27.37 7.66
C HIS A 187 0.61 27.37 8.56
N GLY A 188 1.62 28.18 8.28
CA GLY A 188 2.85 28.22 9.06
C GLY A 188 3.67 26.93 8.99
N ALA A 189 3.53 26.14 7.92
CA ALA A 189 4.31 24.91 7.75
C ALA A 189 5.82 25.22 7.73
N VAL A 190 6.58 24.54 8.59
CA VAL A 190 8.04 24.75 8.70
C VAL A 190 8.85 23.48 8.43
N LEU A 191 8.19 22.34 8.21
CA LEU A 191 8.84 21.07 7.89
C LEU A 191 8.09 20.37 6.76
N GLU A 192 8.83 19.97 5.72
CA GLU A 192 8.35 19.05 4.69
C GLU A 192 8.95 17.67 4.95
N ILE A 193 8.11 16.64 4.94
CA ILE A 193 8.54 15.24 5.00
C ILE A 193 8.18 14.52 3.69
N GLY A 194 8.98 13.54 3.29
CA GLY A 194 8.73 12.73 2.09
C GLY A 194 9.64 11.52 2.03
N GLY A 195 9.55 10.72 0.97
CA GLY A 195 10.53 9.67 0.70
C GLY A 195 11.90 10.24 0.32
N SER A 196 12.97 9.47 0.43
CA SER A 196 14.33 9.94 0.06
C SER A 196 14.46 10.30 -1.42
N ASP A 197 13.56 9.81 -2.26
CA ASP A 197 13.43 10.21 -3.67
C ASP A 197 12.95 11.66 -3.84
N GLN A 198 12.35 12.25 -2.82
CA GLN A 198 11.82 13.61 -2.81
C GLN A 198 12.83 14.67 -2.36
N TRP A 199 14.05 14.28 -1.94
CA TRP A 199 15.04 15.21 -1.38
C TRP A 199 15.31 16.42 -2.24
N GLY A 200 15.44 16.23 -3.56
CA GLY A 200 15.69 17.31 -4.51
C GLY A 200 14.52 18.32 -4.63
N ASN A 201 13.27 17.85 -4.49
CA ASN A 201 12.09 18.71 -4.52
C ASN A 201 11.93 19.44 -3.19
N ILE A 202 12.13 18.73 -2.07
CA ILE A 202 12.07 19.31 -0.71
C ILE A 202 13.09 20.45 -0.55
N THR A 203 14.35 20.24 -0.97
CA THR A 203 15.39 21.27 -0.87
C THR A 203 15.10 22.48 -1.76
N ALA A 204 14.46 22.27 -2.91
CA ALA A 204 14.01 23.36 -3.76
C ALA A 204 12.90 24.20 -3.09
N GLY A 205 11.97 23.54 -2.38
CA GLY A 205 10.94 24.20 -1.59
C GLY A 205 11.51 25.02 -0.43
N ILE A 206 12.50 24.47 0.26
CA ILE A 206 13.22 25.18 1.34
C ILE A 206 13.87 26.46 0.83
N ASP A 207 14.61 26.35 -0.29
CA ASP A 207 15.29 27.53 -0.88
C ASP A 207 14.28 28.59 -1.36
N LEU A 208 13.18 28.17 -1.99
CA LEU A 208 12.12 29.07 -2.44
C LEU A 208 11.44 29.77 -1.25
N THR A 209 11.06 29.03 -0.21
CA THR A 209 10.41 29.57 0.99
C THR A 209 11.31 30.60 1.68
N ARG A 210 12.60 30.30 1.80
CA ARG A 210 13.60 31.25 2.32
C ARG A 210 13.66 32.53 1.49
N ARG A 211 13.65 32.42 0.16
CA ARG A 211 13.73 33.58 -0.76
C ARG A 211 12.48 34.44 -0.70
N LEU A 212 11.30 33.82 -0.65
CA LEU A 212 10.03 34.52 -0.66
C LEU A 212 9.64 35.09 0.71
N HIS A 213 9.86 34.32 1.79
CA HIS A 213 9.34 34.62 3.11
C HIS A 213 10.42 34.96 4.14
N GLN A 214 11.71 34.79 3.81
CA GLN A 214 12.83 34.96 4.74
C GLN A 214 12.67 34.12 6.02
N LYS A 215 12.06 32.96 5.90
CA LYS A 215 11.84 31.99 6.98
C LYS A 215 12.79 30.81 6.86
N GLN A 216 13.32 30.36 8.01
CA GLN A 216 14.00 29.07 8.09
C GLN A 216 12.94 27.98 8.14
N VAL A 217 13.05 27.02 7.24
CA VAL A 217 12.22 25.82 7.18
C VAL A 217 13.10 24.60 6.96
N PHE A 218 12.57 23.41 7.22
CA PHE A 218 13.33 22.17 7.29
C PHE A 218 12.77 21.12 6.33
N GLY A 219 13.61 20.18 5.96
CA GLY A 219 13.25 18.97 5.25
C GLY A 219 13.75 17.73 5.97
N LEU A 220 12.95 16.70 5.98
CA LEU A 220 13.29 15.37 6.49
C LEU A 220 12.77 14.32 5.52
N THR A 221 13.63 13.39 5.12
CA THR A 221 13.21 12.27 4.29
C THR A 221 13.24 10.95 5.03
N LEU A 222 12.28 10.11 4.68
CA LEU A 222 12.14 8.75 5.14
C LEU A 222 12.83 7.79 4.15
N PRO A 223 13.33 6.64 4.59
CA PRO A 223 13.93 5.67 3.71
C PRO A 223 12.92 5.12 2.70
N LEU A 224 13.39 4.83 1.49
CA LEU A 224 12.61 4.03 0.54
C LEU A 224 12.55 2.60 1.05
N VAL A 225 11.34 2.05 1.12
CA VAL A 225 11.15 0.70 1.63
C VAL A 225 11.55 -0.32 0.57
N THR A 226 12.61 -1.05 0.87
CA THR A 226 13.11 -2.17 0.07
C THR A 226 13.14 -3.45 0.90
N ARG A 227 13.01 -4.59 0.22
CA ARG A 227 13.28 -5.89 0.82
C ARG A 227 14.78 -6.09 1.00
N SER A 228 15.18 -7.08 1.78
CA SER A 228 16.57 -7.49 1.99
C SER A 228 17.28 -7.93 0.71
N ASP A 229 16.53 -8.37 -0.31
CA ASP A 229 17.03 -8.70 -1.66
C ASP A 229 17.23 -7.47 -2.56
N GLY A 230 16.98 -6.25 -2.06
CA GLY A 230 17.08 -4.99 -2.80
C GLY A 230 15.87 -4.65 -3.67
N THR A 231 14.87 -5.51 -3.75
CA THR A 231 13.66 -5.24 -4.52
C THR A 231 12.74 -4.24 -3.82
N LYS A 232 11.96 -3.47 -4.59
CA LYS A 232 10.99 -2.52 -4.04
C LYS A 232 9.89 -3.26 -3.28
N PHE A 233 9.64 -2.84 -2.04
CA PHE A 233 8.53 -3.35 -1.24
C PHE A 233 7.19 -2.81 -1.71
N GLY A 234 6.11 -3.58 -1.52
CA GLY A 234 4.74 -3.15 -1.86
C GLY A 234 4.29 -3.51 -3.28
N LYS A 235 5.10 -4.27 -4.02
CA LYS A 235 4.71 -4.88 -5.30
C LYS A 235 4.72 -6.41 -5.19
N THR A 236 3.72 -7.03 -5.79
CA THR A 236 3.63 -8.49 -6.00
C THR A 236 3.65 -8.76 -7.51
N GLU A 237 3.63 -10.03 -7.91
CA GLU A 237 3.41 -10.41 -9.31
C GLU A 237 2.10 -9.86 -9.88
N GLY A 238 1.08 -9.66 -9.03
CA GLY A 238 -0.21 -9.04 -9.37
C GLY A 238 -0.21 -7.50 -9.38
N GLY A 239 0.94 -6.84 -9.13
CA GLY A 239 1.03 -5.38 -9.11
C GLY A 239 1.18 -4.77 -7.72
N ALA A 240 0.67 -3.54 -7.53
CA ALA A 240 0.73 -2.84 -6.25
C ALA A 240 -0.27 -3.42 -5.25
N VAL A 241 0.13 -3.49 -3.97
CA VAL A 241 -0.78 -3.83 -2.87
C VAL A 241 -1.47 -2.54 -2.42
N TRP A 242 -2.76 -2.45 -2.70
CA TRP A 242 -3.57 -1.25 -2.48
C TRP A 242 -4.12 -1.18 -1.07
N LEU A 243 -4.36 0.04 -0.58
CA LEU A 243 -5.02 0.26 0.70
C LEU A 243 -6.56 0.18 0.58
N ASN A 244 -7.10 0.31 -0.64
CA ASN A 244 -8.52 0.15 -0.88
C ASN A 244 -8.91 -1.34 -0.90
N ALA A 245 -9.80 -1.74 0.01
CA ALA A 245 -10.28 -3.12 0.16
C ALA A 245 -10.97 -3.70 -1.09
N LYS A 246 -11.44 -2.83 -2.02
CA LYS A 246 -12.01 -3.25 -3.31
C LYS A 246 -10.97 -3.57 -4.37
N LYS A 247 -9.69 -3.24 -4.13
CA LYS A 247 -8.57 -3.50 -5.06
C LYS A 247 -7.62 -4.57 -4.54
N THR A 248 -7.36 -4.57 -3.25
CA THR A 248 -6.67 -5.64 -2.52
C THR A 248 -7.53 -5.98 -1.32
N SER A 249 -8.05 -7.21 -1.28
CA SER A 249 -8.91 -7.63 -0.16
C SER A 249 -8.15 -7.57 1.17
N PRO A 250 -8.83 -7.35 2.31
CA PRO A 250 -8.20 -7.45 3.63
C PRO A 250 -7.51 -8.81 3.85
N TYR A 251 -8.06 -9.89 3.30
CA TYR A 251 -7.43 -11.20 3.33
C TYR A 251 -6.08 -11.22 2.60
N GLN A 252 -6.03 -10.72 1.36
CA GLN A 252 -4.79 -10.68 0.58
C GLN A 252 -3.78 -9.69 1.17
N PHE A 253 -4.26 -8.56 1.71
CA PHE A 253 -3.44 -7.61 2.46
C PHE A 253 -2.79 -8.26 3.68
N TYR A 254 -3.56 -9.02 4.48
CA TYR A 254 -3.05 -9.80 5.61
C TYR A 254 -2.02 -10.85 5.16
N GLN A 255 -2.31 -11.60 4.09
CA GLN A 255 -1.39 -12.61 3.53
C GLN A 255 -0.08 -11.99 3.02
N PHE A 256 -0.13 -10.78 2.49
CA PHE A 256 1.07 -10.05 2.06
C PHE A 256 2.05 -9.83 3.22
N TRP A 257 1.55 -9.38 4.37
CA TRP A 257 2.37 -9.15 5.55
C TRP A 257 2.85 -10.44 6.21
N LEU A 258 2.04 -11.48 6.22
CA LEU A 258 2.44 -12.81 6.71
C LEU A 258 3.59 -13.45 5.93
N LYS A 259 3.80 -13.02 4.67
CA LYS A 259 4.86 -13.53 3.78
C LYS A 259 6.13 -12.68 3.80
N VAL A 260 6.22 -11.71 4.68
CA VAL A 260 7.44 -10.92 4.86
C VAL A 260 8.60 -11.84 5.28
N ALA A 261 9.76 -11.65 4.68
CA ALA A 261 10.95 -12.44 4.99
C ALA A 261 11.42 -12.19 6.44
N ASP A 262 12.00 -13.22 7.07
CA ASP A 262 12.53 -13.12 8.43
C ASP A 262 13.58 -12.02 8.58
N ALA A 263 14.36 -11.79 7.52
CA ALA A 263 15.36 -10.72 7.48
C ALA A 263 14.78 -9.29 7.47
N ASP A 264 13.50 -9.13 7.14
CA ASP A 264 12.83 -7.83 6.99
C ASP A 264 11.83 -7.53 8.10
N VAL A 265 11.30 -8.55 8.78
CA VAL A 265 10.11 -8.43 9.62
C VAL A 265 10.29 -7.46 10.79
N TYR A 266 11.42 -7.49 11.50
CA TYR A 266 11.66 -6.60 12.64
C TYR A 266 11.86 -5.15 12.20
N LYS A 267 12.54 -4.95 11.06
CA LYS A 267 12.63 -3.63 10.42
C LYS A 267 11.24 -3.10 10.07
N PHE A 268 10.37 -3.94 9.52
CA PHE A 268 9.01 -3.52 9.14
C PHE A 268 8.09 -3.31 10.36
N LEU A 269 8.28 -4.04 11.45
CA LEU A 269 7.63 -3.71 12.73
C LEU A 269 8.00 -2.30 13.20
N LYS A 270 9.29 -1.91 13.13
CA LYS A 270 9.73 -0.55 13.46
C LYS A 270 9.13 0.50 12.54
N TYR A 271 9.05 0.23 11.24
CA TYR A 271 8.60 1.18 10.23
C TYR A 271 7.10 1.41 10.26
N PHE A 272 6.32 0.35 10.32
CA PHE A 272 4.90 0.38 10.01
C PHE A 272 3.98 0.27 11.23
N THR A 273 4.47 -0.16 12.40
CA THR A 273 3.63 -0.28 13.59
C THR A 273 3.88 0.83 14.59
N PHE A 274 2.97 0.98 15.55
CA PHE A 274 3.12 1.88 16.71
C PHE A 274 3.59 1.15 17.96
N LEU A 275 4.03 -0.12 17.85
CA LEU A 275 4.69 -0.83 18.93
C LEU A 275 5.95 -0.06 19.37
N SER A 276 6.23 -0.06 20.67
CA SER A 276 7.47 0.52 21.18
C SER A 276 8.69 -0.28 20.71
N ILE A 277 9.87 0.31 20.76
CA ILE A 277 11.11 -0.40 20.40
C ILE A 277 11.34 -1.58 21.37
N GLU A 278 11.05 -1.38 22.64
CA GLU A 278 11.16 -2.41 23.69
C GLU A 278 10.23 -3.61 23.42
N GLU A 279 9.00 -3.36 22.95
CA GLU A 279 8.07 -4.43 22.55
C GLU A 279 8.60 -5.19 21.33
N ILE A 280 9.15 -4.49 20.34
CA ILE A 280 9.71 -5.11 19.12
C ILE A 280 10.95 -5.94 19.48
N ASP A 281 11.85 -5.42 20.30
CA ASP A 281 13.04 -6.13 20.77
C ASP A 281 12.67 -7.38 21.59
N ALA A 282 11.60 -7.31 22.40
CA ALA A 282 11.09 -8.45 23.13
C ALA A 282 10.50 -9.54 22.21
N ILE A 283 9.80 -9.14 21.12
CA ILE A 283 9.30 -10.06 20.10
C ILE A 283 10.47 -10.76 19.42
N GLU A 284 11.51 -10.01 19.01
CA GLU A 284 12.70 -10.56 18.35
C GLU A 284 13.44 -11.54 19.26
N ALA A 285 13.67 -11.18 20.52
CA ALA A 285 14.34 -12.05 21.50
C ALA A 285 13.54 -13.34 21.73
N LYS A 286 12.21 -13.27 21.80
CA LYS A 286 11.33 -14.44 21.94
C LYS A 286 11.42 -15.35 20.74
N ASP A 287 11.34 -14.81 19.52
CA ASP A 287 11.44 -15.56 18.29
C ASP A 287 12.77 -16.27 18.14
N GLN A 288 13.88 -15.59 18.47
CA GLN A 288 15.24 -16.17 18.47
C GLN A 288 15.40 -17.30 19.48
N ALA A 289 14.75 -17.21 20.63
CA ALA A 289 14.81 -18.23 21.69
C ALA A 289 13.90 -19.44 21.43
N SER A 290 12.83 -19.30 20.64
CA SER A 290 11.75 -20.29 20.57
C SER A 290 12.12 -21.54 19.74
N GLY A 291 13.03 -21.43 18.76
CA GLY A 291 13.33 -22.51 17.81
C GLY A 291 12.13 -22.96 16.94
N THR A 292 11.00 -22.26 17.03
CA THR A 292 9.78 -22.48 16.25
C THR A 292 9.62 -21.40 15.20
N LYS A 293 8.53 -21.45 14.40
CA LYS A 293 8.23 -20.40 13.44
C LYS A 293 8.07 -19.05 14.16
N PRO A 294 8.74 -17.98 13.72
CA PRO A 294 8.62 -16.66 14.31
C PRO A 294 7.18 -16.15 14.39
N GLU A 295 6.83 -15.45 15.47
CA GLU A 295 5.53 -14.80 15.64
C GLU A 295 5.49 -13.40 15.01
N ALA A 296 6.65 -12.81 14.72
CA ALA A 296 6.78 -11.44 14.24
C ALA A 296 5.95 -11.15 12.97
N GLN A 297 5.92 -12.08 11.99
CA GLN A 297 5.11 -11.91 10.77
C GLN A 297 3.62 -11.86 11.07
N ARG A 298 3.15 -12.69 12.01
CA ARG A 298 1.75 -12.70 12.42
C ARG A 298 1.40 -11.38 13.11
N ILE A 299 2.23 -10.92 14.04
CA ILE A 299 2.04 -9.64 14.73
C ILE A 299 2.02 -8.48 13.73
N LEU A 300 2.98 -8.44 12.79
CA LEU A 300 3.03 -7.43 11.75
C LEU A 300 1.75 -7.43 10.89
N ALA A 301 1.29 -8.61 10.46
CA ALA A 301 0.09 -8.74 9.64
C ALA A 301 -1.18 -8.32 10.39
N GLU A 302 -1.29 -8.66 11.67
CA GLU A 302 -2.40 -8.27 12.54
C GLU A 302 -2.44 -6.75 12.75
N GLU A 303 -1.31 -6.16 13.14
CA GLU A 303 -1.20 -4.71 13.35
C GLU A 303 -1.52 -3.92 12.09
N MET A 304 -0.98 -4.33 10.95
CA MET A 304 -1.20 -3.62 9.68
C MET A 304 -2.63 -3.78 9.17
N THR A 305 -3.20 -4.98 9.26
CA THR A 305 -4.58 -5.20 8.79
C THR A 305 -5.58 -4.49 9.69
N ARG A 306 -5.37 -4.51 11.01
CA ARG A 306 -6.18 -3.75 11.98
C ARG A 306 -6.11 -2.25 11.72
N LEU A 307 -4.91 -1.73 11.48
CA LEU A 307 -4.69 -0.31 11.26
C LEU A 307 -5.38 0.20 9.98
N ILE A 308 -5.33 -0.57 8.90
CA ILE A 308 -5.79 -0.15 7.57
C ILE A 308 -7.28 -0.48 7.35
N HIS A 309 -7.71 -1.67 7.77
CA HIS A 309 -9.02 -2.22 7.44
C HIS A 309 -9.93 -2.40 8.66
N GLY A 310 -9.39 -2.21 9.87
CA GLY A 310 -10.14 -2.36 11.12
C GLY A 310 -10.21 -3.79 11.64
N GLU A 311 -10.69 -3.92 12.87
CA GLU A 311 -10.72 -5.20 13.62
C GLU A 311 -11.60 -6.26 12.94
N ALA A 312 -12.76 -5.88 12.43
CA ALA A 312 -13.68 -6.82 11.77
C ALA A 312 -13.05 -7.45 10.52
N ALA A 313 -12.30 -6.67 9.74
CA ALA A 313 -11.59 -7.14 8.55
C ALA A 313 -10.40 -8.04 8.91
N LEU A 314 -9.69 -7.74 10.01
CA LEU A 314 -8.65 -8.62 10.54
C LEU A 314 -9.22 -9.98 10.93
N GLN A 315 -10.31 -10.00 11.68
CA GLN A 315 -10.99 -11.25 12.09
C GLN A 315 -11.45 -12.06 10.86
N ALA A 316 -11.97 -11.39 9.82
CA ALA A 316 -12.32 -12.05 8.56
C ALA A 316 -11.10 -12.66 7.88
N ALA A 317 -9.99 -11.93 7.78
CA ALA A 317 -8.75 -12.41 7.16
C ALA A 317 -8.14 -13.62 7.92
N GLN A 318 -8.18 -13.58 9.25
CA GLN A 318 -7.76 -14.70 10.09
C GLN A 318 -8.67 -15.93 9.90
N ARG A 319 -10.01 -15.75 9.96
CA ARG A 319 -10.99 -16.80 9.72
C ARG A 319 -10.82 -17.46 8.36
N ILE A 320 -10.64 -16.67 7.29
CA ILE A 320 -10.37 -17.19 5.94
C ILE A 320 -9.06 -18.00 5.95
N SER A 321 -7.99 -17.45 6.53
CA SER A 321 -6.67 -18.11 6.56
C SER A 321 -6.73 -19.47 7.26
N GLU A 322 -7.42 -19.56 8.40
CA GLU A 322 -7.59 -20.80 9.15
C GLU A 322 -8.45 -21.80 8.38
N SER A 323 -9.58 -21.34 7.84
CA SER A 323 -10.56 -22.20 7.18
C SER A 323 -10.05 -22.84 5.88
N LEU A 324 -9.17 -22.16 5.13
CA LEU A 324 -8.59 -22.73 3.93
C LEU A 324 -7.72 -23.97 4.20
N PHE A 325 -7.14 -24.07 5.40
CA PHE A 325 -6.33 -25.24 5.80
C PHE A 325 -7.11 -26.24 6.66
N ALA A 326 -8.26 -25.85 7.20
CA ALA A 326 -9.12 -26.72 7.97
C ALA A 326 -9.89 -27.72 7.09
N GLU A 327 -10.45 -28.75 7.72
CA GLU A 327 -11.38 -29.67 7.07
C GLU A 327 -12.81 -29.07 7.03
N ASP A 328 -13.15 -28.25 8.03
CA ASP A 328 -14.44 -27.57 8.08
C ASP A 328 -14.31 -26.10 7.65
N GLN A 329 -15.07 -25.73 6.62
CA GLN A 329 -15.15 -24.38 6.06
C GLN A 329 -16.55 -23.76 6.29
N SER A 330 -17.35 -24.33 7.19
CA SER A 330 -18.74 -23.89 7.45
C SER A 330 -18.83 -22.50 8.06
N ASN A 331 -17.77 -22.03 8.72
CA ASN A 331 -17.68 -20.74 9.38
C ASN A 331 -17.41 -19.56 8.43
N LEU A 332 -17.12 -19.83 7.15
CA LEU A 332 -16.94 -18.77 6.15
C LEU A 332 -18.28 -18.10 5.80
N THR A 333 -18.28 -16.78 5.80
CA THR A 333 -19.41 -15.93 5.41
C THR A 333 -19.42 -15.62 3.92
N GLU A 334 -20.51 -15.09 3.37
CA GLU A 334 -20.57 -14.66 1.97
C GLU A 334 -19.52 -13.61 1.66
N SER A 335 -19.29 -12.64 2.55
CA SER A 335 -18.25 -11.61 2.40
C SER A 335 -16.83 -12.19 2.39
N ASP A 336 -16.59 -13.33 3.06
CA ASP A 336 -15.30 -14.03 2.98
C ASP A 336 -15.09 -14.62 1.58
N PHE A 337 -16.15 -15.18 0.98
CA PHE A 337 -16.08 -15.66 -0.41
C PHE A 337 -15.91 -14.54 -1.42
N GLU A 338 -16.48 -13.35 -1.19
CA GLU A 338 -16.25 -12.17 -2.03
C GLU A 338 -14.77 -11.76 -2.01
N GLN A 339 -14.11 -11.77 -0.86
CA GLN A 339 -12.67 -11.52 -0.76
C GLN A 339 -11.84 -12.59 -1.49
N LEU A 340 -12.22 -13.86 -1.33
CA LEU A 340 -11.57 -14.97 -2.03
C LEU A 340 -11.74 -14.85 -3.56
N ALA A 341 -12.90 -14.40 -4.03
CA ALA A 341 -13.20 -14.18 -5.44
C ALA A 341 -12.46 -12.98 -6.03
N LEU A 342 -12.23 -11.93 -5.23
CA LEU A 342 -11.54 -10.73 -5.69
C LEU A 342 -10.07 -11.01 -6.04
N ASP A 343 -9.34 -11.63 -5.11
CA ASP A 343 -7.88 -11.82 -5.24
C ASP A 343 -7.31 -12.92 -4.34
N GLY A 344 -8.16 -13.55 -3.52
CA GLY A 344 -7.70 -14.54 -2.53
C GLY A 344 -7.37 -15.91 -3.12
N LEU A 345 -8.15 -16.36 -4.12
CA LEU A 345 -7.96 -17.63 -4.81
C LEU A 345 -8.10 -17.47 -6.32
N PRO A 346 -7.46 -18.34 -7.13
CA PRO A 346 -7.79 -18.44 -8.56
C PRO A 346 -9.28 -18.75 -8.72
N ALA A 347 -10.03 -17.86 -9.35
CA ALA A 347 -11.47 -17.95 -9.50
C ALA A 347 -11.87 -18.32 -10.93
N PHE A 348 -12.84 -19.23 -11.09
CA PHE A 348 -13.27 -19.79 -12.37
C PHE A 348 -14.79 -19.83 -12.45
N GLU A 349 -15.34 -19.28 -13.52
CA GLU A 349 -16.78 -19.37 -13.79
C GLU A 349 -17.17 -20.77 -14.24
N VAL A 350 -18.25 -21.28 -13.68
CA VAL A 350 -18.83 -22.60 -13.99
C VAL A 350 -20.35 -22.53 -14.10
N SER A 351 -20.92 -23.53 -14.79
CA SER A 351 -22.37 -23.68 -14.97
C SER A 351 -22.82 -25.01 -14.36
N ASP A 352 -24.11 -25.15 -14.12
CA ASP A 352 -24.71 -26.39 -13.63
C ASP A 352 -24.41 -27.58 -14.54
N GLY A 353 -24.26 -28.74 -13.94
CA GLY A 353 -23.97 -30.00 -14.65
C GLY A 353 -22.48 -30.25 -14.91
N ILE A 354 -21.58 -29.38 -14.47
CA ILE A 354 -20.14 -29.66 -14.53
C ILE A 354 -19.74 -30.74 -13.51
N ASN A 355 -18.83 -31.63 -13.87
CA ASN A 355 -18.30 -32.64 -12.96
C ASN A 355 -16.95 -32.24 -12.36
N VAL A 356 -16.58 -32.86 -11.24
CA VAL A 356 -15.33 -32.57 -10.51
C VAL A 356 -14.08 -32.81 -11.35
N VAL A 357 -14.08 -33.80 -12.24
CA VAL A 357 -12.93 -34.11 -13.10
C VAL A 357 -12.68 -32.97 -14.08
N GLU A 358 -13.74 -32.44 -14.71
CA GLU A 358 -13.64 -31.28 -15.59
C GLU A 358 -13.20 -30.01 -14.83
N VAL A 359 -13.72 -29.82 -13.63
CA VAL A 359 -13.32 -28.71 -12.76
C VAL A 359 -11.83 -28.77 -12.44
N LEU A 360 -11.30 -29.93 -12.06
CA LEU A 360 -9.88 -30.07 -11.71
C LEU A 360 -8.96 -29.75 -12.89
N VAL A 361 -9.36 -30.13 -14.11
CA VAL A 361 -8.58 -29.81 -15.31
C VAL A 361 -8.74 -28.33 -15.67
N LYS A 362 -9.98 -27.80 -15.65
CA LYS A 362 -10.25 -26.38 -15.96
C LYS A 362 -9.53 -25.41 -15.02
N THR A 363 -9.42 -25.78 -13.76
CA THR A 363 -8.75 -24.95 -12.73
C THR A 363 -7.23 -25.16 -12.66
N GLY A 364 -6.67 -26.09 -13.47
CA GLY A 364 -5.25 -26.44 -13.42
C GLY A 364 -4.85 -27.23 -12.16
N LEU A 365 -5.82 -27.68 -11.37
CA LEU A 365 -5.57 -28.56 -10.23
C LEU A 365 -5.19 -29.98 -10.66
N ALA A 366 -5.48 -30.37 -11.90
CA ALA A 366 -4.98 -31.55 -12.55
C ALA A 366 -4.55 -31.24 -13.98
N SER A 367 -3.53 -31.94 -14.48
CA SER A 367 -3.00 -31.78 -15.85
C SER A 367 -3.81 -32.54 -16.90
N SER A 368 -4.62 -33.50 -16.48
CA SER A 368 -5.43 -34.35 -17.37
C SER A 368 -6.60 -34.99 -16.61
N ASN A 369 -7.63 -35.42 -17.38
CA ASN A 369 -8.77 -36.18 -16.83
C ASN A 369 -8.34 -37.44 -16.08
N LYS A 370 -7.28 -38.15 -16.58
CA LYS A 370 -6.75 -39.36 -15.94
C LYS A 370 -6.19 -39.02 -14.54
N GLU A 371 -5.42 -37.96 -14.45
CA GLU A 371 -4.87 -37.49 -13.17
C GLU A 371 -5.97 -37.02 -12.22
N ALA A 372 -6.93 -36.23 -12.73
CA ALA A 372 -8.09 -35.76 -11.95
C ALA A 372 -8.88 -36.93 -11.33
N ARG A 373 -9.19 -37.97 -12.11
CA ARG A 373 -9.85 -39.21 -11.58
C ARG A 373 -9.00 -39.87 -10.49
N GLY A 374 -7.67 -39.93 -10.66
CA GLY A 374 -6.77 -40.46 -9.64
C GLY A 374 -6.89 -39.68 -8.30
N PHE A 375 -6.97 -38.34 -8.36
CA PHE A 375 -7.14 -37.51 -7.18
C PHE A 375 -8.52 -37.69 -6.50
N VAL A 376 -9.58 -37.81 -7.28
CA VAL A 376 -10.92 -38.06 -6.76
C VAL A 376 -10.96 -39.44 -6.08
N ASN A 377 -10.47 -40.49 -6.73
CA ASN A 377 -10.46 -41.85 -6.21
C ASN A 377 -9.61 -42.02 -4.94
N SER A 378 -8.53 -41.23 -4.80
CA SER A 378 -7.68 -41.22 -3.61
C SER A 378 -8.25 -40.32 -2.49
N LYS A 379 -9.44 -39.74 -2.67
CA LYS A 379 -10.07 -38.76 -1.75
C LYS A 379 -9.19 -37.53 -1.46
N ALA A 380 -8.31 -37.19 -2.40
CA ALA A 380 -7.41 -36.04 -2.29
C ALA A 380 -8.08 -34.70 -2.68
N VAL A 381 -9.34 -34.73 -3.14
CA VAL A 381 -10.12 -33.55 -3.54
C VAL A 381 -11.21 -33.28 -2.53
N LEU A 382 -11.28 -32.04 -2.06
CA LEU A 382 -12.32 -31.58 -1.16
C LEU A 382 -13.12 -30.46 -1.85
N LEU A 383 -14.44 -30.48 -1.61
CA LEU A 383 -15.39 -29.44 -2.00
C LEU A 383 -15.93 -28.80 -0.73
N ASN A 384 -15.65 -27.52 -0.51
CA ASN A 384 -16.01 -26.80 0.72
C ASN A 384 -15.61 -27.57 2.01
N GLY A 385 -14.43 -28.21 1.98
CA GLY A 385 -13.89 -28.97 3.10
C GLY A 385 -14.33 -30.46 3.17
N LYS A 386 -15.32 -30.90 2.40
CA LYS A 386 -15.81 -32.28 2.37
C LYS A 386 -15.22 -33.04 1.19
N PRO A 387 -14.88 -34.35 1.35
CA PRO A 387 -14.41 -35.16 0.21
C PRO A 387 -15.39 -35.11 -0.95
N ALA A 388 -14.86 -34.98 -2.16
CA ALA A 388 -15.65 -35.12 -3.37
C ALA A 388 -16.05 -36.59 -3.51
N GLU A 389 -17.28 -36.93 -3.15
CA GLU A 389 -17.81 -38.29 -3.22
C GLU A 389 -18.68 -38.47 -4.48
N ALA A 390 -18.71 -39.69 -5.00
CA ALA A 390 -19.63 -40.03 -6.07
C ALA A 390 -21.07 -39.93 -5.55
N ASN A 391 -21.89 -39.10 -6.21
CA ASN A 391 -23.29 -38.89 -5.83
C ASN A 391 -24.14 -40.18 -5.91
N ASN A 392 -23.67 -41.19 -6.66
CA ASN A 392 -24.31 -42.50 -6.72
C ASN A 392 -23.25 -43.61 -6.90
N PRO A 393 -22.96 -44.44 -5.88
CA PRO A 393 -21.99 -45.52 -5.98
C PRO A 393 -22.33 -46.58 -7.04
N ASN A 394 -23.59 -46.70 -7.44
CA ASN A 394 -24.00 -47.64 -8.48
C ASN A 394 -23.70 -47.13 -9.92
N HIS A 395 -23.57 -45.81 -10.13
CA HIS A 395 -23.16 -45.21 -11.40
C HIS A 395 -21.65 -45.13 -11.59
N ALA A 396 -20.88 -45.16 -10.49
CA ALA A 396 -19.41 -45.07 -10.54
C ALA A 396 -18.76 -46.20 -11.33
N ALA A 397 -19.42 -47.33 -11.46
CA ALA A 397 -18.91 -48.46 -12.25
C ALA A 397 -19.21 -48.35 -13.76
N GLU A 398 -20.27 -47.64 -14.14
CA GLU A 398 -20.70 -47.53 -15.55
C GLU A 398 -20.24 -46.23 -16.22
N ARG A 399 -20.18 -45.12 -15.48
CA ARG A 399 -19.73 -43.79 -15.97
C ARG A 399 -19.00 -43.03 -14.85
N PRO A 400 -17.69 -43.22 -14.72
CA PRO A 400 -16.92 -42.53 -13.66
C PRO A 400 -17.03 -40.99 -13.69
N ASP A 401 -17.34 -40.39 -14.83
CA ASP A 401 -17.43 -38.97 -15.02
C ASP A 401 -18.75 -38.39 -14.53
N ASP A 402 -19.84 -39.18 -14.50
CA ASP A 402 -21.15 -38.80 -13.98
C ASP A 402 -21.23 -38.92 -12.45
N ALA A 403 -20.25 -39.57 -11.85
CA ALA A 403 -20.27 -39.95 -10.42
C ALA A 403 -19.99 -38.81 -9.46
N CYS A 404 -19.46 -37.68 -9.93
CA CYS A 404 -19.10 -36.50 -9.15
C CYS A 404 -19.63 -35.20 -9.77
N LEU A 405 -20.90 -35.18 -10.14
CA LEU A 405 -21.57 -33.95 -10.60
C LEU A 405 -21.67 -32.95 -9.44
N LEU A 406 -21.32 -31.72 -9.72
CA LEU A 406 -21.55 -30.62 -8.81
C LEU A 406 -23.02 -30.22 -8.87
N THR A 407 -23.66 -30.14 -7.71
CA THR A 407 -25.06 -29.83 -7.49
C THR A 407 -25.20 -28.61 -6.59
N ASP A 408 -26.43 -28.14 -6.36
CA ASP A 408 -26.72 -27.03 -5.46
C ASP A 408 -26.20 -27.26 -4.01
N GLU A 409 -26.08 -28.51 -3.58
CA GLU A 409 -25.49 -28.86 -2.28
C GLU A 409 -24.02 -28.44 -2.12
N HIS A 410 -23.31 -28.30 -3.24
CA HIS A 410 -21.92 -27.87 -3.28
C HIS A 410 -21.78 -26.33 -3.33
N LYS A 411 -22.89 -25.61 -3.58
CA LYS A 411 -22.89 -24.15 -3.65
C LYS A 411 -23.05 -23.53 -2.27
N ARG A 412 -22.06 -22.74 -1.86
CA ARG A 412 -22.18 -21.85 -0.72
C ARG A 412 -22.82 -20.55 -1.18
N PHE A 413 -23.83 -20.09 -0.46
CA PHE A 413 -24.61 -18.88 -0.78
C PHE A 413 -25.19 -18.89 -2.22
N GLY A 414 -25.41 -20.09 -2.81
CA GLY A 414 -25.86 -20.25 -4.18
C GLY A 414 -24.86 -19.85 -5.27
N LYS A 415 -23.61 -19.43 -4.92
CA LYS A 415 -22.68 -18.78 -5.83
C LYS A 415 -21.25 -19.35 -5.83
N TYR A 416 -20.83 -20.01 -4.76
CA TYR A 416 -19.42 -20.32 -4.55
C TYR A 416 -19.17 -21.79 -4.18
N THR A 417 -18.04 -22.34 -4.68
CA THR A 417 -17.53 -23.63 -4.21
C THR A 417 -16.00 -23.56 -4.14
N ILE A 418 -15.42 -23.82 -2.97
CA ILE A 418 -13.97 -23.98 -2.82
C ILE A 418 -13.61 -25.39 -3.20
N VAL A 419 -12.72 -25.54 -4.20
CA VAL A 419 -12.12 -26.83 -4.58
C VAL A 419 -10.69 -26.85 -4.05
N ARG A 420 -10.37 -27.90 -3.25
CA ARG A 420 -9.03 -28.10 -2.71
C ARG A 420 -8.45 -29.43 -3.18
N ARG A 421 -7.23 -29.42 -3.70
CA ARG A 421 -6.45 -30.62 -3.98
C ARG A 421 -5.25 -30.71 -3.05
N GLY A 422 -5.22 -31.72 -2.21
CA GLY A 422 -4.20 -31.86 -1.17
C GLY A 422 -4.28 -30.73 -0.14
N LYS A 423 -3.12 -30.28 0.39
CA LYS A 423 -3.08 -29.28 1.48
C LYS A 423 -2.97 -27.82 1.01
N ARG A 424 -2.45 -27.56 -0.18
CA ARG A 424 -2.04 -26.19 -0.59
C ARG A 424 -2.69 -25.67 -1.86
N ASN A 425 -3.28 -26.54 -2.67
CA ASN A 425 -3.81 -26.14 -3.97
C ASN A 425 -5.31 -25.92 -3.88
N HIS A 426 -5.74 -24.67 -4.07
CA HIS A 426 -7.14 -24.26 -3.98
C HIS A 426 -7.55 -23.53 -5.27
N ALA A 427 -8.83 -23.64 -5.59
CA ALA A 427 -9.49 -22.82 -6.59
C ALA A 427 -10.90 -22.48 -6.10
N LEU A 428 -11.45 -21.37 -6.56
CA LEU A 428 -12.81 -20.94 -6.29
C LEU A 428 -13.65 -21.05 -7.55
N LEU A 429 -14.79 -21.72 -7.46
CA LEU A 429 -15.78 -21.76 -8.53
C LEU A 429 -16.83 -20.67 -8.28
N LEU A 430 -17.13 -19.94 -9.34
CA LEU A 430 -18.17 -18.91 -9.41
C LEU A 430 -19.30 -19.44 -10.27
N TRP A 431 -20.44 -19.70 -9.66
CA TRP A 431 -21.62 -20.24 -10.35
C TRP A 431 -22.40 -19.13 -11.06
N LYS A 432 -22.76 -19.40 -12.33
CA LYS A 432 -23.61 -18.53 -13.14
C LYS A 432 -25.07 -18.93 -13.02
#